data_346b80d2eb3924a98a0426b56a278670
#
_entry.id   346b80d2eb3924a98a0426b56a278670
#
_cell.length_a   1.000
_cell.length_b   1.000
_cell.length_c   1.000
_cell.angle_alpha   90.00
_cell.angle_beta   90.00
_cell.angle_gamma   90.00
#
_symmetry.space_group_name_H-M   'P 1'
#
loop_
_entity.id
_entity.type
_entity.pdbx_description
1 polymer ?
#
loop_
_entity_poly.entity_id
_entity_poly.type
_entity_poly.pdbx_seq_one_letter_code
_entity_poly.pdbx_strand_id
1 'polypeptide(L)'
;MHAAPQAKAVPRSSKLRITAIETVIPEDIMPGLLLLRLHTDAGLVGHGETYYAPHAVAAMLHDWMARRLLGTDPLSIESHWRFLYERASAFGGRGTELRALSALDLALWDLLGQSCGVPVWQLLGGKARERVRLYNSSGGPSYGRRPGTPDAQGWPGHGDPGKPGPLEDNWASHYAAADLAEELLAEGITAMKFWTFDRAYHEHGPHFLPWSAVKDCIRPMEQVRERVGDRMEILLDGHGFFQLPAALRIAEAMRDLRPLWLEDVLRIDSVDTLADFRSKAGLPLAVSEMLPTREEYRLVLERRAADYIMIDPTWIGGISETRRIAEMAQAYNLPATMHDCTGPLTLFAGLHVATAVPNVVFQESVRAHIRTFYSQLIEMPVSIEQGYALPPEQPGLGTRLLPSLFSKTHPGYRISQS
;
A
#
# COMPACT_ATOMS: atom_id res chain seq x y z
N MET A 1 -3.44 22.76 -29.05
CA MET A 1 -3.87 21.35 -29.10
C MET A 1 -2.78 20.56 -29.81
N HIS A 2 -1.81 20.01 -29.08
CA HIS A 2 -0.85 19.06 -29.65
C HIS A 2 -1.40 17.66 -29.35
N ALA A 3 -1.77 16.95 -30.42
CA ALA A 3 -2.15 15.56 -30.34
C ALA A 3 -0.96 14.75 -29.83
N ALA A 4 -1.14 14.02 -28.73
CA ALA A 4 -0.15 13.04 -28.26
C ALA A 4 0.08 12.01 -29.37
N PRO A 5 1.33 11.55 -29.58
CA PRO A 5 1.62 10.53 -30.57
C PRO A 5 0.88 9.25 -30.20
N GLN A 6 0.00 8.79 -31.07
CA GLN A 6 -0.65 7.49 -30.97
C GLN A 6 0.46 6.40 -30.95
N ALA A 7 0.60 5.70 -29.83
CA ALA A 7 1.44 4.54 -29.74
C ALA A 7 1.00 3.53 -30.80
N LYS A 8 1.87 3.22 -31.76
CA LYS A 8 1.62 2.16 -32.75
C LYS A 8 1.56 0.83 -31.99
N ALA A 9 0.43 0.13 -32.09
CA ALA A 9 0.33 -1.23 -31.58
C ALA A 9 1.50 -2.08 -32.12
N VAL A 10 2.25 -2.71 -31.21
CA VAL A 10 3.37 -3.59 -31.58
C VAL A 10 2.78 -4.82 -32.31
N PRO A 11 3.27 -5.19 -33.51
CA PRO A 11 2.80 -6.37 -34.20
C PRO A 11 3.03 -7.62 -33.33
N ARG A 12 2.03 -8.49 -33.20
CA ARG A 12 2.04 -9.74 -32.42
C ARG A 12 3.19 -10.73 -32.76
N SER A 13 4.05 -10.43 -33.72
CA SER A 13 5.13 -11.31 -34.17
C SER A 13 6.52 -10.99 -33.62
N SER A 14 6.74 -9.84 -32.97
CA SER A 14 8.02 -9.53 -32.31
C SER A 14 7.91 -9.86 -30.82
N LYS A 15 8.61 -10.90 -30.37
CA LYS A 15 8.78 -11.19 -28.94
C LYS A 15 9.53 -10.05 -28.29
N LEU A 16 8.84 -9.26 -27.44
CA LEU A 16 9.47 -8.26 -26.59
C LEU A 16 10.54 -8.93 -25.73
N ARG A 17 11.65 -8.25 -25.49
CA ARG A 17 12.72 -8.72 -24.60
C ARG A 17 13.08 -7.65 -23.60
N ILE A 18 13.24 -8.07 -22.36
CA ILE A 18 13.77 -7.21 -21.29
C ILE A 18 15.24 -6.96 -21.57
N THR A 19 15.64 -5.68 -21.70
CA THR A 19 17.02 -5.26 -22.00
C THR A 19 17.74 -4.70 -20.79
N ALA A 20 17.02 -4.06 -19.86
CA ALA A 20 17.62 -3.53 -18.63
C ALA A 20 16.61 -3.47 -17.50
N ILE A 21 17.14 -3.56 -16.28
CA ILE A 21 16.45 -3.28 -15.02
C ILE A 21 17.22 -2.15 -14.35
N GLU A 22 16.53 -1.03 -14.09
CA GLU A 22 17.08 0.10 -13.34
C GLU A 22 16.33 0.24 -12.03
N THR A 23 17.03 0.58 -10.97
CA THR A 23 16.44 0.99 -9.70
C THR A 23 17.05 2.27 -9.20
N VAL A 24 16.27 3.02 -8.42
CA VAL A 24 16.76 4.17 -7.66
C VAL A 24 16.07 4.21 -6.29
N ILE A 25 16.82 4.63 -5.29
CA ILE A 25 16.32 4.91 -3.93
C ILE A 25 16.35 6.43 -3.79
N PRO A 26 15.21 7.13 -3.82
CA PRO A 26 15.16 8.59 -3.73
C PRO A 26 15.30 9.04 -2.26
N GLU A 27 16.51 8.91 -1.70
CA GLU A 27 16.80 9.12 -0.28
C GLU A 27 16.46 10.53 0.23
N ASP A 28 16.54 11.52 -0.64
CA ASP A 28 16.19 12.93 -0.38
C ASP A 28 14.67 13.19 -0.39
N ILE A 29 13.90 12.30 -1.02
CA ILE A 29 12.43 12.42 -1.09
C ILE A 29 11.77 11.42 -0.12
N MET A 30 12.08 10.13 -0.23
CA MET A 30 11.48 9.05 0.56
C MET A 30 12.49 7.91 0.74
N PRO A 31 13.29 7.89 1.81
CA PRO A 31 14.44 6.99 1.96
C PRO A 31 14.09 5.50 2.03
N GLY A 32 12.87 5.16 2.42
CA GLY A 32 12.37 3.78 2.43
C GLY A 32 11.89 3.24 1.09
N LEU A 33 11.75 4.11 0.08
CA LEU A 33 11.17 3.77 -1.22
C LEU A 33 12.25 3.25 -2.19
N LEU A 34 11.90 2.23 -2.96
CA LEU A 34 12.64 1.80 -4.13
C LEU A 34 11.76 1.94 -5.36
N LEU A 35 12.26 2.64 -6.36
CA LEU A 35 11.64 2.81 -7.67
C LEU A 35 12.35 1.96 -8.71
N LEU A 36 11.58 1.36 -9.63
CA LEU A 36 12.09 0.43 -10.64
C LEU A 36 11.60 0.81 -12.04
N ARG A 37 12.49 0.72 -13.01
CA ARG A 37 12.16 0.73 -14.45
C ARG A 37 12.62 -0.55 -15.12
N LEU A 38 11.76 -1.13 -15.93
CA LEU A 38 12.00 -2.33 -16.71
C LEU A 38 11.98 -1.97 -18.20
N HIS A 39 13.14 -1.98 -18.86
CA HIS A 39 13.29 -1.58 -20.26
C HIS A 39 13.14 -2.76 -21.21
N THR A 40 12.61 -2.49 -22.40
CA THR A 40 12.47 -3.47 -23.49
C THR A 40 13.18 -3.04 -24.76
N ASP A 41 13.45 -4.01 -25.65
CA ASP A 41 14.03 -3.79 -26.99
C ASP A 41 13.11 -3.00 -27.95
N ALA A 42 11.81 -2.90 -27.63
CA ALA A 42 10.86 -2.06 -28.36
C ALA A 42 10.74 -0.63 -27.81
N GLY A 43 11.55 -0.25 -26.81
CA GLY A 43 11.53 1.07 -26.20
C GLY A 43 10.37 1.31 -25.21
N LEU A 44 9.59 0.28 -24.89
CA LEU A 44 8.63 0.35 -23.79
C LEU A 44 9.37 0.27 -22.45
N VAL A 45 8.89 1.01 -21.45
CA VAL A 45 9.44 1.04 -20.11
C VAL A 45 8.32 0.79 -19.11
N GLY A 46 8.42 -0.31 -18.36
CA GLY A 46 7.50 -0.61 -17.27
C GLY A 46 8.00 -0.01 -15.96
N HIS A 47 7.09 0.44 -15.12
CA HIS A 47 7.36 1.13 -13.88
C HIS A 47 6.86 0.33 -12.68
N GLY A 48 7.67 0.27 -11.62
CA GLY A 48 7.34 -0.40 -10.37
C GLY A 48 7.92 0.29 -9.17
N GLU A 49 7.42 -0.04 -8.01
CA GLU A 49 7.94 0.43 -6.74
C GLU A 49 7.71 -0.58 -5.61
N THR A 50 8.42 -0.41 -4.52
CA THR A 50 8.14 -1.04 -3.23
C THR A 50 8.75 -0.22 -2.10
N TYR A 51 8.42 -0.57 -0.86
CA TYR A 51 8.85 0.14 0.32
C TYR A 51 9.49 -0.82 1.33
N TYR A 52 10.30 -0.29 2.25
CA TYR A 52 11.13 -0.96 3.25
C TYR A 52 12.35 -1.72 2.71
N ALA A 53 13.45 -1.60 3.44
CA ALA A 53 14.74 -2.22 3.17
C ALA A 53 15.20 -2.07 1.70
N PRO A 54 15.14 -0.84 1.10
CA PRO A 54 15.29 -0.64 -0.34
C PRO A 54 16.65 -1.11 -0.87
N HIS A 55 17.73 -1.01 -0.09
CA HIS A 55 19.05 -1.51 -0.47
C HIS A 55 19.10 -3.04 -0.58
N ALA A 56 18.44 -3.76 0.35
CA ALA A 56 18.35 -5.22 0.29
C ALA A 56 17.46 -5.66 -0.88
N VAL A 57 16.37 -4.95 -1.14
CA VAL A 57 15.51 -5.18 -2.31
C VAL A 57 16.28 -4.92 -3.61
N ALA A 58 17.06 -3.84 -3.70
CA ALA A 58 17.90 -3.56 -4.88
C ALA A 58 18.91 -4.69 -5.11
N ALA A 59 19.55 -5.19 -4.06
CA ALA A 59 20.45 -6.34 -4.17
C ALA A 59 19.71 -7.58 -4.69
N MET A 60 18.53 -7.89 -4.15
CA MET A 60 17.70 -9.00 -4.61
C MET A 60 17.38 -8.89 -6.11
N LEU A 61 17.00 -7.69 -6.57
CA LEU A 61 16.68 -7.42 -7.97
C LEU A 61 17.90 -7.61 -8.87
N HIS A 62 19.03 -6.97 -8.55
CA HIS A 62 20.19 -6.89 -9.46
C HIS A 62 21.08 -8.12 -9.40
N ASP A 63 21.31 -8.68 -8.21
CA ASP A 63 22.28 -9.76 -8.02
C ASP A 63 21.66 -11.14 -8.29
N TRP A 64 20.33 -11.25 -8.21
CA TRP A 64 19.63 -12.51 -8.38
C TRP A 64 18.55 -12.48 -9.47
N MET A 65 17.48 -11.64 -9.36
CA MET A 65 16.33 -11.70 -10.25
C MET A 65 16.65 -11.25 -11.69
N ALA A 66 17.54 -10.27 -11.85
CA ALA A 66 17.93 -9.77 -13.17
C ALA A 66 18.47 -10.87 -14.09
N ARG A 67 19.24 -11.81 -13.55
CA ARG A 67 19.79 -12.95 -14.32
C ARG A 67 18.72 -13.82 -14.96
N ARG A 68 17.52 -13.88 -14.37
CA ARG A 68 16.40 -14.64 -14.90
C ARG A 68 15.58 -13.86 -15.91
N LEU A 69 15.50 -12.55 -15.73
CA LEU A 69 14.59 -11.70 -16.48
C LEU A 69 15.19 -11.13 -17.77
N LEU A 70 16.47 -10.76 -17.74
CA LEU A 70 17.14 -10.19 -18.90
C LEU A 70 17.09 -11.14 -20.11
N GLY A 71 16.75 -10.57 -21.28
CA GLY A 71 16.58 -11.31 -22.54
C GLY A 71 15.29 -12.12 -22.65
N THR A 72 14.41 -12.14 -21.62
CA THR A 72 13.15 -12.87 -21.66
C THR A 72 11.97 -11.98 -22.08
N ASP A 73 10.83 -12.60 -22.37
CA ASP A 73 9.57 -11.93 -22.73
C ASP A 73 8.89 -11.37 -21.48
N PRO A 74 8.75 -10.03 -21.34
CA PRO A 74 8.12 -9.42 -20.17
C PRO A 74 6.62 -9.75 -20.03
N LEU A 75 5.97 -10.14 -21.11
CA LEU A 75 4.53 -10.42 -21.10
C LEU A 75 4.18 -11.79 -20.50
N SER A 76 5.18 -12.62 -20.21
CA SER A 76 5.03 -13.90 -19.53
C SER A 76 4.96 -13.74 -17.99
N ILE A 77 4.11 -12.82 -17.50
CA ILE A 77 4.04 -12.39 -16.09
C ILE A 77 3.93 -13.59 -15.13
N GLU A 78 2.96 -14.48 -15.38
CA GLU A 78 2.72 -15.65 -14.52
C GLU A 78 3.95 -16.57 -14.42
N SER A 79 4.64 -16.79 -15.55
CA SER A 79 5.84 -17.62 -15.58
C SER A 79 6.99 -17.00 -14.76
N HIS A 80 7.16 -15.67 -14.85
CA HIS A 80 8.17 -14.96 -14.08
C HIS A 80 7.82 -14.96 -12.59
N TRP A 81 6.57 -14.62 -12.27
CA TRP A 81 6.08 -14.59 -10.89
C TRP A 81 6.31 -15.94 -10.19
N ARG A 82 5.79 -17.02 -10.80
CA ARG A 82 5.91 -18.37 -10.24
C ARG A 82 7.37 -18.79 -10.06
N PHE A 83 8.21 -18.59 -11.08
CA PHE A 83 9.62 -18.99 -11.00
C PHE A 83 10.34 -18.25 -9.88
N LEU A 84 10.16 -16.92 -9.78
CA LEU A 84 10.85 -16.11 -8.78
C LEU A 84 10.35 -16.46 -7.36
N TYR A 85 9.03 -16.63 -7.19
CA TYR A 85 8.45 -16.99 -5.91
C TYR A 85 8.89 -18.39 -5.44
N GLU A 86 8.76 -19.41 -6.29
CA GLU A 86 9.15 -20.79 -5.95
C GLU A 86 10.64 -20.89 -5.57
N ARG A 87 11.50 -20.12 -6.24
CA ARG A 87 12.92 -20.11 -5.91
C ARG A 87 13.22 -19.33 -4.64
N ALA A 88 12.55 -18.22 -4.41
CA ALA A 88 12.68 -17.44 -3.18
C ALA A 88 12.19 -18.22 -1.96
N SER A 89 11.14 -19.03 -2.08
CA SER A 89 10.57 -19.80 -0.99
C SER A 89 11.55 -20.79 -0.34
N ALA A 90 12.63 -21.16 -1.05
CA ALA A 90 13.68 -22.03 -0.52
C ALA A 90 14.53 -21.35 0.58
N PHE A 91 14.56 -20.00 0.64
CA PHE A 91 15.38 -19.25 1.61
C PHE A 91 14.62 -18.12 2.29
N GLY A 92 13.38 -17.85 1.89
CA GLY A 92 12.57 -16.76 2.39
C GLY A 92 11.12 -16.90 1.93
N GLY A 93 10.63 -15.94 1.13
CA GLY A 93 9.28 -15.92 0.57
C GLY A 93 8.33 -15.00 1.31
N ARG A 94 8.84 -14.18 2.27
CA ARG A 94 8.03 -13.31 3.12
C ARG A 94 8.55 -11.87 3.24
N GLY A 95 9.78 -11.61 2.86
CA GLY A 95 10.48 -10.35 3.13
C GLY A 95 10.88 -9.60 1.85
N THR A 96 12.16 -9.25 1.77
CA THR A 96 12.73 -8.44 0.70
C THR A 96 12.55 -9.05 -0.68
N GLU A 97 12.57 -10.37 -0.79
CA GLU A 97 12.34 -11.11 -2.04
C GLU A 97 10.92 -10.91 -2.57
N LEU A 98 9.92 -10.88 -1.68
CA LEU A 98 8.55 -10.66 -2.09
C LEU A 98 8.30 -9.19 -2.46
N ARG A 99 8.96 -8.26 -1.77
CA ARG A 99 8.95 -6.83 -2.12
C ARG A 99 9.60 -6.59 -3.49
N ALA A 100 10.73 -7.23 -3.76
CA ALA A 100 11.38 -7.18 -5.07
C ALA A 100 10.48 -7.74 -6.18
N LEU A 101 9.83 -8.88 -5.91
CA LEU A 101 8.85 -9.48 -6.81
C LEU A 101 7.65 -8.56 -7.06
N SER A 102 7.17 -7.88 -6.02
CA SER A 102 6.06 -6.91 -6.15
C SER A 102 6.40 -5.77 -7.11
N ALA A 103 7.57 -5.15 -6.93
CA ALA A 103 8.02 -4.07 -7.81
C ALA A 103 8.15 -4.54 -9.27
N LEU A 104 8.67 -5.75 -9.49
CA LEU A 104 8.75 -6.35 -10.82
C LEU A 104 7.36 -6.63 -11.41
N ASP A 105 6.46 -7.19 -10.63
CA ASP A 105 5.10 -7.52 -11.10
C ASP A 105 4.32 -6.27 -11.55
N LEU A 106 4.42 -5.18 -10.80
CA LEU A 106 3.86 -3.88 -11.21
C LEU A 106 4.41 -3.46 -12.58
N ALA A 107 5.75 -3.51 -12.76
CA ALA A 107 6.39 -3.11 -14.00
C ALA A 107 6.00 -4.03 -15.18
N LEU A 108 5.83 -5.32 -14.93
CA LEU A 108 5.39 -6.28 -15.95
C LEU A 108 3.93 -6.03 -16.37
N TRP A 109 3.02 -5.76 -15.43
CA TRP A 109 1.64 -5.38 -15.73
C TRP A 109 1.57 -4.04 -16.46
N ASP A 110 2.41 -3.08 -16.10
CA ASP A 110 2.54 -1.80 -16.79
C ASP A 110 2.95 -2.02 -18.26
N LEU A 111 3.97 -2.83 -18.53
CA LEU A 111 4.38 -3.21 -19.88
C LEU A 111 3.28 -3.92 -20.67
N LEU A 112 2.53 -4.82 -20.04
CA LEU A 112 1.43 -5.50 -20.69
C LEU A 112 0.35 -4.50 -21.10
N GLY A 113 -0.05 -3.59 -20.21
CA GLY A 113 -1.03 -2.54 -20.51
C GLY A 113 -0.56 -1.61 -21.62
N GLN A 114 0.70 -1.16 -21.57
CA GLN A 114 1.30 -0.34 -22.63
C GLN A 114 1.33 -1.07 -23.98
N SER A 115 1.70 -2.35 -24.00
CA SER A 115 1.78 -3.14 -25.23
C SER A 115 0.40 -3.38 -25.86
N CYS A 116 -0.64 -3.46 -25.04
CA CYS A 116 -2.04 -3.62 -25.48
C CYS A 116 -2.73 -2.27 -25.76
N GLY A 117 -2.13 -1.14 -25.34
CA GLY A 117 -2.73 0.19 -25.46
C GLY A 117 -3.91 0.43 -24.53
N VAL A 118 -4.00 -0.27 -23.40
CA VAL A 118 -5.11 -0.20 -22.44
C VAL A 118 -4.62 -0.08 -21.00
N PRO A 119 -5.40 0.51 -20.09
CA PRO A 119 -5.07 0.54 -18.67
C PRO A 119 -5.12 -0.87 -18.05
N VAL A 120 -4.37 -1.09 -16.97
CA VAL A 120 -4.27 -2.41 -16.32
C VAL A 120 -5.63 -2.91 -15.83
N TRP A 121 -6.51 -2.05 -15.29
CA TRP A 121 -7.85 -2.48 -14.86
C TRP A 121 -8.66 -3.15 -15.97
N GLN A 122 -8.45 -2.75 -17.23
CA GLN A 122 -9.15 -3.39 -18.37
C GLN A 122 -8.65 -4.81 -18.59
N LEU A 123 -7.36 -5.08 -18.41
CA LEU A 123 -6.78 -6.42 -18.50
C LEU A 123 -7.19 -7.31 -17.32
N LEU A 124 -7.55 -6.71 -16.19
CA LEU A 124 -8.06 -7.41 -15.01
C LEU A 124 -9.55 -7.81 -15.13
N GLY A 125 -10.23 -7.41 -16.21
CA GLY A 125 -11.62 -7.80 -16.49
C GLY A 125 -12.56 -6.62 -16.74
N GLY A 126 -12.08 -5.39 -16.70
CA GLY A 126 -12.85 -4.17 -16.90
C GLY A 126 -13.35 -3.55 -15.59
N LYS A 127 -14.09 -2.45 -15.71
CA LYS A 127 -14.59 -1.71 -14.55
C LYS A 127 -15.73 -2.42 -13.83
N ALA A 128 -15.55 -2.73 -12.57
CA ALA A 128 -16.61 -3.08 -11.63
C ALA A 128 -17.26 -1.83 -11.02
N ARG A 129 -16.58 -0.67 -11.10
CA ARG A 129 -17.06 0.64 -10.61
C ARG A 129 -16.43 1.80 -11.37
N GLU A 130 -17.13 2.94 -11.41
CA GLU A 130 -16.67 4.13 -12.13
C GLU A 130 -15.73 5.01 -11.28
N ARG A 131 -15.69 4.80 -9.97
CA ARG A 131 -14.81 5.53 -9.03
C ARG A 131 -14.55 4.68 -7.79
N VAL A 132 -13.39 4.88 -7.16
CA VAL A 132 -12.95 4.14 -5.98
C VAL A 132 -13.02 5.06 -4.77
N ARG A 133 -13.73 4.63 -3.71
CA ARG A 133 -13.82 5.40 -2.45
C ARG A 133 -12.48 5.40 -1.72
N LEU A 134 -12.06 6.58 -1.29
CA LEU A 134 -10.85 6.75 -0.49
C LEU A 134 -11.17 6.84 1.00
N TYR A 135 -10.22 6.41 1.84
CA TYR A 135 -10.10 6.90 3.20
C TYR A 135 -8.74 7.59 3.38
N ASN A 136 -8.66 8.52 4.35
CA ASN A 136 -7.40 9.18 4.66
C ASN A 136 -6.68 8.45 5.79
N SER A 137 -5.48 7.98 5.51
CA SER A 137 -4.52 7.57 6.53
C SER A 137 -3.82 8.80 7.07
N SER A 138 -3.67 8.89 8.39
CA SER A 138 -3.24 10.12 9.05
C SER A 138 -1.72 10.35 9.00
N GLY A 139 -1.10 10.19 7.84
CA GLY A 139 0.28 10.56 7.58
C GLY A 139 0.44 12.05 7.30
N GLY A 140 1.56 12.66 7.70
CA GLY A 140 1.93 14.03 7.34
C GLY A 140 3.00 14.09 6.24
N PRO A 141 3.38 15.29 5.76
CA PRO A 141 4.43 15.46 4.75
C PRO A 141 5.80 14.94 5.20
N SER A 142 6.04 14.89 6.49
CA SER A 142 7.30 14.41 7.08
C SER A 142 7.31 12.92 7.38
N TYR A 143 6.16 12.25 7.28
CA TYR A 143 6.01 10.83 7.58
C TYR A 143 6.83 9.97 6.62
N GLY A 144 7.64 9.05 7.15
CA GLY A 144 8.54 8.20 6.36
C GLY A 144 9.73 8.91 5.73
N ARG A 145 9.89 10.24 5.92
CA ARG A 145 10.87 11.07 5.22
C ARG A 145 12.03 11.58 6.07
N ARG A 146 12.19 11.13 7.31
CA ARG A 146 13.28 11.56 8.19
C ARG A 146 14.55 10.76 7.89
N PRO A 147 15.54 11.31 7.15
CA PRO A 147 16.79 10.60 6.89
C PRO A 147 17.64 10.48 8.17
N GLY A 148 18.38 9.39 8.29
CA GLY A 148 19.42 9.23 9.31
C GLY A 148 18.96 8.84 10.70
N THR A 149 17.68 8.55 10.92
CA THR A 149 17.23 7.89 12.14
C THR A 149 17.21 6.37 11.91
N PRO A 150 17.57 5.54 12.91
CA PRO A 150 17.40 4.08 12.81
C PRO A 150 15.98 3.70 12.37
N ASP A 151 15.07 4.54 12.61
CA ASP A 151 13.65 4.50 12.41
C ASP A 151 13.22 4.90 11.00
N ALA A 152 14.04 5.65 10.27
CA ALA A 152 13.85 5.93 8.85
C ALA A 152 13.96 4.65 7.98
N GLN A 153 14.48 3.58 8.55
CA GLN A 153 14.51 2.28 7.89
C GLN A 153 13.30 1.42 8.19
N GLY A 154 12.46 1.87 9.08
CA GLY A 154 11.55 0.97 9.54
C GLY A 154 10.21 1.55 9.80
N TRP A 155 9.83 1.69 10.90
CA TRP A 155 8.48 1.83 11.24
C TRP A 155 8.13 3.32 11.35
N PRO A 156 7.10 3.74 10.68
CA PRO A 156 6.58 5.07 10.90
C PRO A 156 6.02 5.17 12.31
N GLY A 157 6.27 6.25 12.97
CA GLY A 157 5.56 6.56 14.19
C GLY A 157 6.09 5.93 15.46
N HIS A 158 7.33 6.20 15.83
CA HIS A 158 7.80 5.99 17.20
C HIS A 158 6.95 6.73 18.25
N GLY A 159 5.63 6.84 18.01
CA GLY A 159 4.69 7.54 18.85
C GLY A 159 4.87 9.07 18.87
N ASP A 160 5.77 9.63 18.07
CA ASP A 160 5.90 11.08 17.88
C ASP A 160 5.03 11.53 16.69
N PRO A 161 3.87 12.17 16.94
CA PRO A 161 2.98 12.64 15.88
C PRO A 161 3.54 13.81 15.07
N GLY A 162 4.72 14.33 15.40
CA GLY A 162 5.32 15.46 14.71
C GLY A 162 4.93 16.82 15.30
N LYS A 163 4.82 17.82 14.43
CA LYS A 163 4.52 19.22 14.77
C LYS A 163 3.29 19.71 14.00
N PRO A 164 2.57 20.73 14.51
CA PRO A 164 1.47 21.32 13.77
C PRO A 164 1.96 21.97 12.47
N GLY A 165 1.19 21.81 11.41
CA GLY A 165 1.48 22.39 10.09
C GLY A 165 0.46 22.02 9.04
N PRO A 166 0.53 22.62 7.84
CA PRO A 166 -0.34 22.25 6.73
C PRO A 166 -0.17 20.77 6.36
N LEU A 167 -1.27 20.04 6.27
CA LEU A 167 -1.31 18.62 5.93
C LEU A 167 -0.56 17.69 6.92
N GLU A 168 -0.18 18.16 8.10
CA GLU A 168 0.38 17.32 9.17
C GLU A 168 -0.73 16.53 9.87
N ASP A 169 -1.38 15.66 9.10
CA ASP A 169 -2.54 14.89 9.54
C ASP A 169 -2.21 13.96 10.70
N ASN A 170 -0.96 13.50 10.82
CA ASN A 170 -0.55 12.70 11.97
C ASN A 170 -0.64 13.51 13.26
N TRP A 171 -0.07 14.72 13.26
CA TRP A 171 -0.22 15.62 14.41
C TRP A 171 -1.68 15.97 14.69
N ALA A 172 -2.42 16.30 13.63
CA ALA A 172 -3.82 16.71 13.75
C ALA A 172 -4.71 15.58 14.29
N SER A 173 -4.46 14.32 13.88
CA SER A 173 -5.21 13.16 14.38
C SER A 173 -5.04 12.92 15.89
N HIS A 174 -3.96 13.44 16.49
CA HIS A 174 -3.73 13.34 17.93
C HIS A 174 -4.26 14.56 18.70
N TYR A 175 -4.14 15.77 18.15
CA TYR A 175 -4.33 17.01 18.91
C TYR A 175 -5.44 17.93 18.37
N ALA A 176 -5.90 17.71 17.14
CA ALA A 176 -6.93 18.50 16.47
C ALA A 176 -7.84 17.62 15.60
N ALA A 177 -8.15 16.42 16.08
CA ALA A 177 -8.83 15.39 15.30
C ALA A 177 -10.23 15.82 14.78
N ALA A 178 -10.96 16.60 15.57
CA ALA A 178 -12.25 17.12 15.17
C ALA A 178 -12.17 18.13 14.01
N ASP A 179 -11.16 18.97 14.03
CA ASP A 179 -10.91 19.96 12.95
C ASP A 179 -10.44 19.24 11.68
N LEU A 180 -9.55 18.25 11.83
CA LEU A 180 -9.12 17.38 10.73
C LEU A 180 -10.31 16.65 10.08
N ALA A 181 -11.24 16.13 10.89
CA ALA A 181 -12.44 15.47 10.39
C ALA A 181 -13.33 16.42 9.58
N GLU A 182 -13.53 17.67 10.03
CA GLU A 182 -14.29 18.67 9.28
C GLU A 182 -13.58 19.03 7.95
N GLU A 183 -12.25 19.16 7.97
CA GLU A 183 -11.46 19.44 6.75
C GLU A 183 -11.58 18.28 5.74
N LEU A 184 -11.43 17.04 6.19
CA LEU A 184 -11.60 15.86 5.34
C LEU A 184 -13.02 15.76 4.76
N LEU A 185 -14.05 16.03 5.56
CA LEU A 185 -15.44 16.07 5.10
C LEU A 185 -15.69 17.15 4.04
N ALA A 186 -15.05 18.31 4.17
CA ALA A 186 -15.13 19.36 3.17
C ALA A 186 -14.51 18.93 1.82
N GLU A 187 -13.54 18.02 1.84
CA GLU A 187 -12.96 17.38 0.66
C GLU A 187 -13.77 16.18 0.14
N GLY A 188 -14.84 15.81 0.83
CA GLY A 188 -15.66 14.62 0.53
C GLY A 188 -15.10 13.31 1.07
N ILE A 189 -14.00 13.34 1.82
CA ILE A 189 -13.42 12.16 2.47
C ILE A 189 -14.20 11.88 3.76
N THR A 190 -14.85 10.73 3.83
CA THR A 190 -15.77 10.37 4.91
C THR A 190 -15.27 9.24 5.80
N ALA A 191 -13.98 8.91 5.72
CA ALA A 191 -13.35 7.89 6.55
C ALA A 191 -11.90 8.32 6.85
N MET A 192 -11.47 8.19 8.12
CA MET A 192 -10.12 8.53 8.55
C MET A 192 -9.54 7.47 9.47
N LYS A 193 -8.24 7.17 9.30
CA LYS A 193 -7.51 6.16 10.08
C LYS A 193 -6.59 6.83 11.10
N PHE A 194 -6.61 6.33 12.33
CA PHE A 194 -5.85 6.81 13.47
C PHE A 194 -4.75 5.82 13.86
N TRP A 195 -3.59 6.35 14.33
CA TRP A 195 -2.45 5.60 14.86
C TRP A 195 -2.12 5.99 16.31
N THR A 196 -3.12 6.44 17.05
CA THR A 196 -2.93 7.05 18.37
C THR A 196 -2.38 6.09 19.42
N PHE A 197 -2.45 4.78 19.20
CA PHE A 197 -1.94 3.76 20.11
C PHE A 197 -0.44 3.46 19.94
N ASP A 198 0.22 3.93 18.89
CA ASP A 198 1.65 3.72 18.68
C ASP A 198 2.47 4.28 19.85
N ARG A 199 2.13 5.48 20.30
CA ARG A 199 2.75 6.08 21.48
C ARG A 199 2.59 5.23 22.73
N ALA A 200 1.38 4.73 22.97
CA ALA A 200 1.11 3.89 24.14
C ALA A 200 1.89 2.56 24.09
N TYR A 201 2.10 2.00 22.90
CA TYR A 201 2.96 0.84 22.72
C TYR A 201 4.42 1.14 23.14
N HIS A 202 4.98 2.26 22.69
CA HIS A 202 6.35 2.64 23.05
C HIS A 202 6.53 2.92 24.55
N GLU A 203 5.53 3.48 25.19
CA GLU A 203 5.56 3.80 26.62
C GLU A 203 5.31 2.58 27.52
N HIS A 204 4.46 1.64 27.10
CA HIS A 204 3.96 0.56 27.98
C HIS A 204 4.24 -0.85 27.44
N GLY A 205 4.68 -0.99 26.19
CA GLY A 205 4.93 -2.27 25.54
C GLY A 205 3.65 -3.01 25.11
N PRO A 206 3.80 -4.27 24.62
CA PRO A 206 2.73 -5.00 23.94
C PRO A 206 1.73 -5.68 24.88
N HIS A 207 2.10 -5.90 26.15
CA HIS A 207 1.39 -6.85 27.01
C HIS A 207 0.26 -6.21 27.82
N PHE A 208 0.45 -4.97 28.24
CA PHE A 208 -0.46 -4.30 29.16
C PHE A 208 -0.53 -2.80 28.85
N LEU A 209 -1.75 -2.29 28.80
CA LEU A 209 -2.02 -0.84 28.71
C LEU A 209 -2.82 -0.40 29.93
N PRO A 210 -2.35 0.60 30.71
CA PRO A 210 -3.16 1.18 31.77
C PRO A 210 -4.37 1.89 31.16
N TRP A 211 -5.50 1.89 31.86
CA TRP A 211 -6.73 2.53 31.37
C TRP A 211 -6.59 4.03 31.10
N SER A 212 -5.69 4.71 31.82
CA SER A 212 -5.38 6.12 31.56
C SER A 212 -4.80 6.29 30.14
N ALA A 213 -3.81 5.48 29.75
CA ALA A 213 -3.22 5.52 28.42
C ALA A 213 -4.26 5.17 27.33
N VAL A 214 -5.11 4.15 27.57
CA VAL A 214 -6.18 3.80 26.64
C VAL A 214 -7.13 4.97 26.42
N LYS A 215 -7.58 5.64 27.49
CA LYS A 215 -8.46 6.82 27.41
C LYS A 215 -7.80 7.98 26.67
N ASP A 216 -6.52 8.23 26.91
CA ASP A 216 -5.80 9.29 26.21
C ASP A 216 -5.70 9.01 24.69
N CYS A 217 -5.51 7.74 24.31
CA CYS A 217 -5.45 7.34 22.90
C CYS A 217 -6.79 7.41 22.16
N ILE A 218 -7.93 7.15 22.83
CA ILE A 218 -9.26 7.21 22.20
C ILE A 218 -9.86 8.62 22.18
N ARG A 219 -9.38 9.52 23.03
CA ARG A 219 -9.92 10.89 23.15
C ARG A 219 -10.04 11.65 21.83
N PRO A 220 -9.06 11.60 20.90
CA PRO A 220 -9.20 12.24 19.59
C PRO A 220 -10.40 11.71 18.80
N MET A 221 -10.66 10.42 18.87
CA MET A 221 -11.80 9.79 18.18
C MET A 221 -13.14 10.15 18.85
N GLU A 222 -13.18 10.29 20.18
CA GLU A 222 -14.33 10.82 20.92
C GLU A 222 -14.67 12.24 20.44
N GLN A 223 -13.66 13.11 20.31
CA GLN A 223 -13.83 14.48 19.80
C GLN A 223 -14.39 14.50 18.37
N VAL A 224 -13.96 13.57 17.51
CA VAL A 224 -14.56 13.43 16.17
C VAL A 224 -16.04 13.04 16.27
N ARG A 225 -16.39 12.05 17.10
CA ARG A 225 -17.80 11.66 17.29
C ARG A 225 -18.65 12.80 17.83
N GLU A 226 -18.14 13.56 18.79
CA GLU A 226 -18.84 14.73 19.34
C GLU A 226 -19.07 15.82 18.28
N ARG A 227 -18.07 16.12 17.43
CA ARG A 227 -18.10 17.21 16.46
C ARG A 227 -18.90 16.87 15.20
N VAL A 228 -18.68 15.72 14.62
CA VAL A 228 -19.20 15.37 13.28
C VAL A 228 -20.12 14.15 13.28
N GLY A 229 -20.25 13.44 14.41
CA GLY A 229 -21.10 12.26 14.54
C GLY A 229 -20.71 11.13 13.58
N ASP A 230 -21.71 10.50 12.97
CA ASP A 230 -21.55 9.38 12.05
C ASP A 230 -21.23 9.81 10.60
N ARG A 231 -21.01 11.11 10.35
CA ARG A 231 -20.56 11.59 9.03
C ARG A 231 -19.14 11.15 8.71
N MET A 232 -18.32 10.86 9.71
CA MET A 232 -16.95 10.36 9.56
C MET A 232 -16.86 8.93 10.08
N GLU A 233 -16.46 8.00 9.23
CA GLU A 233 -16.07 6.66 9.66
C GLU A 233 -14.71 6.71 10.37
N ILE A 234 -14.61 6.03 11.51
CA ILE A 234 -13.38 5.93 12.29
C ILE A 234 -12.74 4.58 12.04
N LEU A 235 -11.46 4.60 11.69
CA LEU A 235 -10.61 3.43 11.53
C LEU A 235 -9.47 3.55 12.53
N LEU A 236 -9.15 2.48 13.21
CA LEU A 236 -8.00 2.43 14.12
C LEU A 236 -7.01 1.40 13.62
N ASP A 237 -5.76 1.79 13.48
CA ASP A 237 -4.64 0.91 13.15
C ASP A 237 -3.73 0.75 14.37
N GLY A 238 -3.39 -0.47 14.69
CA GLY A 238 -2.52 -0.85 15.79
C GLY A 238 -1.22 -1.49 15.34
N HIS A 239 -0.96 -1.54 14.02
CA HIS A 239 0.29 -1.97 13.40
C HIS A 239 0.82 -3.35 13.90
N GLY A 240 -0.05 -4.23 14.37
CA GLY A 240 0.33 -5.54 14.92
C GLY A 240 1.13 -5.46 16.22
N PHE A 241 1.04 -4.38 16.97
CA PHE A 241 1.88 -4.17 18.14
C PHE A 241 1.45 -4.94 19.38
N PHE A 242 0.15 -5.13 19.61
CA PHE A 242 -0.33 -5.56 20.91
C PHE A 242 -0.56 -7.07 20.99
N GLN A 243 -0.49 -7.58 22.20
CA GLN A 243 -0.90 -8.93 22.53
C GLN A 243 -2.35 -8.95 23.03
N LEU A 244 -2.97 -10.12 23.03
CA LEU A 244 -4.40 -10.30 23.25
C LEU A 244 -4.99 -9.52 24.45
N PRO A 245 -4.38 -9.50 25.65
CA PRO A 245 -4.96 -8.76 26.77
C PRO A 245 -5.01 -7.24 26.55
N ALA A 246 -3.97 -6.66 25.95
CA ALA A 246 -3.93 -5.24 25.63
C ALA A 246 -4.88 -4.89 24.48
N ALA A 247 -4.88 -5.71 23.43
CA ALA A 247 -5.79 -5.56 22.29
C ALA A 247 -7.28 -5.60 22.71
N LEU A 248 -7.66 -6.47 23.65
CA LEU A 248 -9.02 -6.53 24.16
C LEU A 248 -9.42 -5.27 24.95
N ARG A 249 -8.48 -4.62 25.67
CA ARG A 249 -8.75 -3.33 26.32
C ARG A 249 -8.98 -2.21 25.30
N ILE A 250 -8.21 -2.22 24.23
CA ILE A 250 -8.40 -1.28 23.11
C ILE A 250 -9.78 -1.50 22.49
N ALA A 251 -10.14 -2.75 22.16
CA ALA A 251 -11.43 -3.06 21.58
C ALA A 251 -12.60 -2.67 22.50
N GLU A 252 -12.48 -2.89 23.82
CA GLU A 252 -13.48 -2.48 24.80
C GLU A 252 -13.70 -0.97 24.77
N ALA A 253 -12.62 -0.17 24.76
CA ALA A 253 -12.68 1.28 24.73
C ALA A 253 -13.26 1.83 23.41
N MET A 254 -13.02 1.15 22.30
CA MET A 254 -13.48 1.55 20.97
C MET A 254 -14.98 1.25 20.71
N ARG A 255 -15.63 0.46 21.57
CA ARG A 255 -16.99 -0.06 21.32
C ARG A 255 -18.02 1.03 21.08
N ASP A 256 -18.05 2.05 21.93
CA ASP A 256 -19.03 3.15 21.83
C ASP A 256 -18.72 4.11 20.67
N LEU A 257 -17.49 4.06 20.17
CA LEU A 257 -17.07 4.84 19.00
C LEU A 257 -17.52 4.23 17.67
N ARG A 258 -17.98 2.98 17.67
CA ARG A 258 -18.46 2.27 16.47
C ARG A 258 -17.50 2.42 15.29
N PRO A 259 -16.24 1.92 15.41
CA PRO A 259 -15.30 2.02 14.33
C PRO A 259 -15.75 1.22 13.11
N LEU A 260 -15.38 1.67 11.90
CA LEU A 260 -15.60 0.90 10.69
C LEU A 260 -14.81 -0.41 10.75
N TRP A 261 -13.57 -0.34 11.27
CA TRP A 261 -12.77 -1.51 11.65
C TRP A 261 -11.65 -1.16 12.64
N LEU A 262 -11.17 -2.19 13.29
CA LEU A 262 -9.87 -2.23 13.98
C LEU A 262 -8.89 -2.96 13.07
N GLU A 263 -7.81 -2.29 12.65
CA GLU A 263 -6.77 -2.81 11.79
C GLU A 263 -5.57 -3.22 12.64
N ASP A 264 -5.13 -4.45 12.46
CA ASP A 264 -3.91 -5.00 13.06
C ASP A 264 -3.63 -4.58 14.52
N VAL A 265 -4.66 -4.46 15.34
CA VAL A 265 -4.47 -4.12 16.77
C VAL A 265 -3.69 -5.23 17.46
N LEU A 266 -3.97 -6.50 17.10
CA LEU A 266 -3.26 -7.67 17.61
C LEU A 266 -2.14 -8.09 16.65
N ARG A 267 -1.04 -8.62 17.22
CA ARG A 267 0.00 -9.31 16.43
C ARG A 267 -0.59 -10.40 15.55
N ILE A 268 -0.12 -10.45 14.31
CA ILE A 268 -0.67 -11.31 13.25
C ILE A 268 -0.03 -12.70 13.15
N ASP A 269 0.97 -13.01 13.96
CA ASP A 269 1.75 -14.26 13.91
C ASP A 269 0.96 -15.50 14.38
N SER A 270 -0.24 -15.33 14.96
CA SER A 270 -1.11 -16.42 15.36
C SER A 270 -2.55 -16.19 14.87
N VAL A 271 -2.91 -16.89 13.81
CA VAL A 271 -4.25 -16.78 13.21
C VAL A 271 -5.36 -17.25 14.18
N ASP A 272 -5.08 -18.27 15.00
CA ASP A 272 -6.03 -18.75 16.01
C ASP A 272 -6.27 -17.67 17.09
N THR A 273 -5.23 -16.95 17.48
CA THR A 273 -5.36 -15.82 18.43
C THR A 273 -6.10 -14.64 17.81
N LEU A 274 -5.91 -14.37 16.52
CA LEU A 274 -6.69 -13.37 15.78
C LEU A 274 -8.18 -13.73 15.75
N ALA A 275 -8.54 -14.99 15.46
CA ALA A 275 -9.91 -15.48 15.47
C ALA A 275 -10.55 -15.34 16.88
N ASP A 276 -9.78 -15.63 17.91
CA ASP A 276 -10.17 -15.47 19.32
C ASP A 276 -10.40 -13.99 19.65
N PHE A 277 -9.50 -13.11 19.22
CA PHE A 277 -9.65 -11.66 19.39
C PHE A 277 -10.90 -11.14 18.69
N ARG A 278 -11.09 -11.49 17.40
CA ARG A 278 -12.29 -11.10 16.66
C ARG A 278 -13.57 -11.50 17.40
N SER A 279 -13.64 -12.73 17.87
CA SER A 279 -14.82 -13.24 18.60
C SER A 279 -15.08 -12.47 19.90
N LYS A 280 -14.03 -12.10 20.64
CA LYS A 280 -14.14 -11.42 21.95
C LYS A 280 -14.31 -9.91 21.81
N ALA A 281 -13.69 -9.29 20.83
CA ALA A 281 -13.77 -7.84 20.57
C ALA A 281 -15.20 -7.42 20.19
N GLY A 282 -15.87 -8.22 19.36
CA GLY A 282 -17.22 -7.93 18.87
C GLY A 282 -17.30 -6.66 18.01
N LEU A 283 -16.17 -6.29 17.38
CA LEU A 283 -16.01 -5.18 16.45
C LEU A 283 -15.44 -5.71 15.13
N PRO A 284 -15.70 -5.05 13.99
CA PRO A 284 -15.09 -5.46 12.72
C PRO A 284 -13.57 -5.36 12.75
N LEU A 285 -12.87 -6.35 12.20
CA LEU A 285 -11.41 -6.38 12.09
C LEU A 285 -10.96 -6.32 10.64
N ALA A 286 -9.96 -5.48 10.34
CA ALA A 286 -9.19 -5.52 9.09
C ALA A 286 -7.84 -6.21 9.35
N VAL A 287 -7.46 -7.14 8.45
CA VAL A 287 -6.23 -7.95 8.52
C VAL A 287 -5.74 -8.18 7.09
N SER A 288 -4.55 -8.04 6.76
CA SER A 288 -3.41 -7.30 7.26
C SER A 288 -2.50 -7.03 6.06
N GLU A 289 -2.02 -5.81 5.90
CA GLU A 289 -1.00 -5.49 4.90
C GLU A 289 0.33 -6.22 5.16
N MET A 290 0.54 -6.69 6.38
CA MET A 290 1.76 -7.39 6.78
C MET A 290 1.75 -8.88 6.46
N LEU A 291 0.63 -9.47 6.04
CA LEU A 291 0.58 -10.86 5.59
C LEU A 291 1.22 -10.99 4.21
N PRO A 292 2.20 -11.88 4.03
CA PRO A 292 3.02 -11.86 2.82
C PRO A 292 2.47 -12.70 1.65
N THR A 293 1.62 -13.68 1.88
CA THR A 293 1.25 -14.66 0.85
C THR A 293 -0.22 -15.05 0.91
N ARG A 294 -0.78 -15.49 -0.24
CA ARG A 294 -2.16 -16.01 -0.29
C ARG A 294 -2.39 -17.21 0.64
N GLU A 295 -1.36 -18.00 0.91
CA GLU A 295 -1.45 -19.13 1.83
C GLU A 295 -1.76 -18.68 3.25
N GLU A 296 -1.24 -17.53 3.67
CA GLU A 296 -1.52 -16.96 4.98
C GLU A 296 -2.87 -16.27 5.03
N TYR A 297 -3.23 -15.53 3.99
CA TYR A 297 -4.60 -15.00 3.86
C TYR A 297 -5.64 -16.13 3.84
N ARG A 298 -5.36 -17.28 3.20
CA ARG A 298 -6.23 -18.45 3.25
C ARG A 298 -6.47 -18.92 4.67
N LEU A 299 -5.43 -18.97 5.51
CA LEU A 299 -5.59 -19.36 6.92
C LEU A 299 -6.48 -18.36 7.67
N VAL A 300 -6.31 -17.05 7.45
CA VAL A 300 -7.16 -16.00 8.04
C VAL A 300 -8.63 -16.21 7.64
N LEU A 301 -8.89 -16.50 6.37
CA LEU A 301 -10.23 -16.75 5.85
C LEU A 301 -10.85 -18.03 6.43
N GLU A 302 -10.13 -19.14 6.41
CA GLU A 302 -10.57 -20.43 6.95
C GLU A 302 -10.88 -20.37 8.46
N ARG A 303 -10.10 -19.59 9.22
CA ARG A 303 -10.29 -19.39 10.66
C ARG A 303 -11.28 -18.28 10.99
N ARG A 304 -11.81 -17.59 9.98
CA ARG A 304 -12.71 -16.43 10.17
C ARG A 304 -12.11 -15.37 11.09
N ALA A 305 -10.83 -15.06 10.87
CA ALA A 305 -10.06 -14.19 11.75
C ALA A 305 -10.14 -12.70 11.35
N ALA A 306 -10.88 -12.36 10.30
CA ALA A 306 -11.07 -10.99 9.82
C ALA A 306 -12.49 -10.76 9.30
N ASP A 307 -12.88 -9.47 9.16
CA ASP A 307 -14.09 -8.98 8.50
C ASP A 307 -13.76 -8.23 7.20
N TYR A 308 -12.57 -7.64 7.12
CA TYR A 308 -11.98 -7.00 5.96
C TYR A 308 -10.60 -7.58 5.70
N ILE A 309 -10.27 -7.81 4.44
CA ILE A 309 -8.93 -8.25 4.03
C ILE A 309 -8.16 -7.06 3.52
N MET A 310 -7.12 -6.65 4.25
CA MET A 310 -6.23 -5.55 3.91
C MET A 310 -5.07 -6.06 3.04
N ILE A 311 -4.76 -5.39 1.93
CA ILE A 311 -3.78 -5.87 0.96
C ILE A 311 -2.93 -4.70 0.47
N ASP A 312 -1.60 -4.84 0.53
CA ASP A 312 -0.67 -3.91 -0.11
C ASP A 312 -0.08 -4.52 -1.38
N PRO A 313 -0.36 -3.98 -2.58
CA PRO A 313 0.12 -4.58 -3.83
C PRO A 313 1.64 -4.56 -3.97
N THR A 314 2.35 -3.68 -3.27
CA THR A 314 3.81 -3.59 -3.34
C THR A 314 4.53 -4.43 -2.30
N TRP A 315 3.79 -5.11 -1.41
CA TRP A 315 4.37 -5.94 -0.35
C TRP A 315 4.15 -7.44 -0.53
N ILE A 316 3.09 -7.84 -1.23
CA ILE A 316 2.61 -9.23 -1.25
C ILE A 316 2.86 -9.99 -2.55
N GLY A 317 3.56 -9.41 -3.52
CA GLY A 317 3.82 -10.05 -4.81
C GLY A 317 3.12 -9.37 -6.00
N GLY A 318 2.74 -8.10 -5.88
CA GLY A 318 2.24 -7.27 -6.96
C GLY A 318 0.74 -7.37 -7.22
N ILE A 319 0.32 -6.81 -8.34
CA ILE A 319 -1.06 -6.82 -8.84
C ILE A 319 -1.58 -8.27 -9.01
N SER A 320 -0.72 -9.16 -9.49
CA SER A 320 -1.06 -10.57 -9.68
C SER A 320 -1.56 -11.22 -8.39
N GLU A 321 -0.85 -11.05 -7.30
CA GLU A 321 -1.18 -11.68 -6.03
C GLU A 321 -2.31 -10.94 -5.31
N THR A 322 -2.31 -9.61 -5.37
CA THR A 322 -3.39 -8.77 -4.83
C THR A 322 -4.76 -9.21 -5.38
N ARG A 323 -4.86 -9.37 -6.69
CA ARG A 323 -6.09 -9.85 -7.33
C ARG A 323 -6.52 -11.21 -6.81
N ARG A 324 -5.60 -12.17 -6.72
CA ARG A 324 -5.90 -13.55 -6.26
C ARG A 324 -6.41 -13.57 -4.83
N ILE A 325 -5.80 -12.78 -3.95
CA ILE A 325 -6.21 -12.68 -2.55
C ILE A 325 -7.60 -12.03 -2.45
N ALA A 326 -7.85 -10.95 -3.17
CA ALA A 326 -9.15 -10.29 -3.16
C ALA A 326 -10.27 -11.22 -3.72
N GLU A 327 -10.02 -11.94 -4.81
CA GLU A 327 -10.96 -12.93 -5.36
C GLU A 327 -11.18 -14.12 -4.39
N MET A 328 -10.14 -14.55 -3.67
CA MET A 328 -10.28 -15.56 -2.63
C MET A 328 -11.14 -15.05 -1.47
N ALA A 329 -10.94 -13.82 -1.00
CA ALA A 329 -11.79 -13.21 0.03
C ALA A 329 -13.26 -13.10 -0.42
N GLN A 330 -13.51 -12.81 -1.70
CA GLN A 330 -14.85 -12.78 -2.27
C GLN A 330 -15.57 -14.13 -2.14
N ALA A 331 -14.86 -15.26 -2.31
CA ALA A 331 -15.43 -16.60 -2.14
C ALA A 331 -15.89 -16.87 -0.68
N TYR A 332 -15.33 -16.15 0.28
CA TYR A 332 -15.75 -16.17 1.69
C TYR A 332 -16.77 -15.06 2.04
N ASN A 333 -17.28 -14.33 1.05
CA ASN A 333 -18.17 -13.16 1.21
C ASN A 333 -17.54 -12.03 2.06
N LEU A 334 -16.23 -11.86 2.00
CA LEU A 334 -15.53 -10.79 2.68
C LEU A 334 -15.09 -9.69 1.69
N PRO A 335 -15.23 -8.42 2.08
CA PRO A 335 -14.64 -7.30 1.37
C PRO A 335 -13.12 -7.30 1.52
N ALA A 336 -12.45 -6.75 0.50
CA ALA A 336 -11.04 -6.40 0.55
C ALA A 336 -10.88 -4.88 0.52
N THR A 337 -9.74 -4.38 0.98
CA THR A 337 -9.37 -2.98 0.96
C THR A 337 -7.89 -2.85 0.63
N MET A 338 -7.51 -1.81 -0.08
CA MET A 338 -6.13 -1.60 -0.49
C MET A 338 -5.42 -0.71 0.50
N HIS A 339 -4.30 -1.20 1.03
CA HIS A 339 -3.36 -0.44 1.84
C HIS A 339 -2.47 0.45 0.97
N ASP A 340 -2.19 1.66 1.38
CA ASP A 340 -1.19 2.56 0.80
C ASP A 340 -0.81 3.70 1.75
N CYS A 341 0.43 3.68 2.24
CA CYS A 341 1.02 4.80 2.97
C CYS A 341 2.44 5.13 2.47
N THR A 342 2.81 4.71 1.26
CA THR A 342 4.19 4.70 0.78
C THR A 342 4.41 5.55 -0.47
N GLY A 343 4.29 4.99 -1.66
CA GLY A 343 4.65 5.65 -2.89
C GLY A 343 3.51 5.73 -3.91
N PRO A 344 3.68 6.54 -4.95
CA PRO A 344 2.60 6.79 -5.90
C PRO A 344 2.18 5.57 -6.73
N LEU A 345 3.09 4.65 -7.06
CA LEU A 345 2.72 3.50 -7.89
C LEU A 345 1.96 2.45 -7.08
N THR A 346 2.12 2.40 -5.77
CA THR A 346 1.28 1.60 -4.86
C THR A 346 -0.17 2.04 -4.97
N LEU A 347 -0.42 3.36 -4.89
CA LEU A 347 -1.75 3.93 -5.05
C LEU A 347 -2.35 3.57 -6.43
N PHE A 348 -1.59 3.75 -7.51
CA PHE A 348 -2.07 3.41 -8.86
C PHE A 348 -2.37 1.92 -9.01
N ALA A 349 -1.50 1.04 -8.51
CA ALA A 349 -1.72 -0.41 -8.54
C ALA A 349 -2.98 -0.83 -7.76
N GLY A 350 -3.15 -0.29 -6.56
CA GLY A 350 -4.36 -0.49 -5.75
C GLY A 350 -5.62 -0.02 -6.47
N LEU A 351 -5.58 1.17 -7.11
CA LEU A 351 -6.71 1.69 -7.88
C LEU A 351 -7.08 0.81 -9.07
N HIS A 352 -6.12 0.21 -9.77
CA HIS A 352 -6.42 -0.74 -10.85
C HIS A 352 -7.17 -1.96 -10.33
N VAL A 353 -6.68 -2.55 -9.23
CA VAL A 353 -7.35 -3.70 -8.61
C VAL A 353 -8.72 -3.30 -8.05
N ALA A 354 -8.82 -2.19 -7.32
CA ALA A 354 -10.06 -1.72 -6.75
C ALA A 354 -11.11 -1.35 -7.82
N THR A 355 -10.68 -0.91 -9.00
CA THR A 355 -11.56 -0.63 -10.13
C THR A 355 -12.15 -1.91 -10.73
N ALA A 356 -11.34 -2.98 -10.85
CA ALA A 356 -11.73 -4.19 -11.55
C ALA A 356 -12.35 -5.25 -10.64
N VAL A 357 -11.93 -5.34 -9.38
CA VAL A 357 -12.35 -6.41 -8.47
C VAL A 357 -13.54 -5.97 -7.63
N PRO A 358 -14.71 -6.65 -7.74
CA PRO A 358 -15.97 -6.15 -7.18
C PRO A 358 -16.01 -6.01 -5.65
N ASN A 359 -15.32 -6.87 -4.91
CA ASN A 359 -15.32 -6.86 -3.45
C ASN A 359 -14.26 -5.95 -2.81
N VAL A 360 -13.44 -5.23 -3.59
CA VAL A 360 -12.54 -4.20 -3.06
C VAL A 360 -13.35 -2.93 -2.83
N VAL A 361 -13.48 -2.50 -1.57
CA VAL A 361 -14.43 -1.45 -1.18
C VAL A 361 -13.80 -0.09 -0.93
N PHE A 362 -12.51 -0.06 -0.55
CA PHE A 362 -11.77 1.16 -0.29
C PHE A 362 -10.35 1.08 -0.87
N GLN A 363 -9.81 2.26 -1.16
CA GLN A 363 -8.38 2.50 -1.35
C GLN A 363 -7.90 3.45 -0.26
N GLU A 364 -6.87 3.07 0.45
CA GLU A 364 -6.15 3.97 1.36
C GLU A 364 -5.45 5.08 0.60
N SER A 365 -5.38 6.25 1.20
CA SER A 365 -4.62 7.37 0.67
C SER A 365 -4.05 8.22 1.79
N VAL A 366 -2.85 8.73 1.61
CA VAL A 366 -2.27 9.79 2.45
C VAL A 366 -2.32 11.09 1.65
N ARG A 367 -3.33 11.93 1.92
CA ARG A 367 -3.52 13.19 1.15
C ARG A 367 -2.28 14.09 1.19
N ALA A 368 -1.54 14.06 2.29
CA ALA A 368 -0.31 14.80 2.44
C ALA A 368 0.76 14.36 1.42
N HIS A 369 0.95 13.06 1.22
CA HIS A 369 1.90 12.52 0.24
C HIS A 369 1.52 12.92 -1.18
N ILE A 370 0.24 12.73 -1.54
CA ILE A 370 -0.29 13.08 -2.86
C ILE A 370 -0.04 14.55 -3.19
N ARG A 371 -0.23 15.45 -2.22
CA ARG A 371 -0.15 16.91 -2.42
C ARG A 371 1.25 17.50 -2.29
N THR A 372 2.18 16.78 -1.69
CA THR A 372 3.52 17.34 -1.39
C THR A 372 4.64 16.76 -2.23
N PHE A 373 4.79 15.45 -2.30
CA PHE A 373 5.95 14.87 -2.96
C PHE A 373 5.68 13.87 -4.09
N TYR A 374 4.47 13.36 -4.29
CA TYR A 374 4.20 12.46 -5.42
C TYR A 374 4.53 13.10 -6.76
N SER A 375 4.29 14.41 -6.91
CA SER A 375 4.67 15.16 -8.12
C SER A 375 6.19 15.25 -8.37
N GLN A 376 7.00 14.91 -7.37
CA GLN A 376 8.46 14.82 -7.51
C GLN A 376 8.89 13.41 -7.99
N LEU A 377 7.99 12.47 -8.05
CA LEU A 377 8.25 11.07 -8.40
C LEU A 377 7.60 10.64 -9.73
N ILE A 378 6.42 11.17 -10.04
CA ILE A 378 5.61 10.73 -11.19
C ILE A 378 5.15 11.90 -12.08
N GLU A 379 4.88 11.57 -13.36
CA GLU A 379 4.44 12.56 -14.36
C GLU A 379 2.95 12.91 -14.23
N MET A 380 2.09 11.94 -14.00
CA MET A 380 0.64 12.11 -13.97
C MET A 380 0.12 11.85 -12.56
N PRO A 381 -0.46 12.85 -11.89
CA PRO A 381 -1.07 12.66 -10.58
C PRO A 381 -2.35 11.82 -10.68
N VAL A 382 -2.74 11.23 -9.56
CA VAL A 382 -4.07 10.61 -9.43
C VAL A 382 -5.16 11.69 -9.45
N SER A 383 -6.26 11.40 -10.14
CA SER A 383 -7.44 12.27 -10.12
C SER A 383 -8.35 11.91 -8.95
N ILE A 384 -8.61 12.87 -8.07
CA ILE A 384 -9.46 12.70 -6.88
C ILE A 384 -10.57 13.75 -6.91
N GLU A 385 -11.81 13.30 -6.78
CA GLU A 385 -13.01 14.13 -6.76
C GLU A 385 -13.92 13.71 -5.60
N GLN A 386 -14.21 14.64 -4.69
CA GLN A 386 -15.14 14.42 -3.58
C GLN A 386 -14.91 13.11 -2.80
N GLY A 387 -13.65 12.86 -2.41
CA GLY A 387 -13.27 11.67 -1.64
C GLY A 387 -13.20 10.36 -2.45
N TYR A 388 -13.27 10.43 -3.77
CA TYR A 388 -13.12 9.29 -4.67
C TYR A 388 -11.96 9.50 -5.64
N ALA A 389 -11.17 8.46 -5.86
CA ALA A 389 -10.21 8.41 -6.95
C ALA A 389 -10.89 7.90 -8.23
N LEU A 390 -10.56 8.54 -9.36
CA LEU A 390 -10.99 8.08 -10.68
C LEU A 390 -10.00 7.01 -11.18
N PRO A 391 -10.50 5.98 -11.88
CA PRO A 391 -9.64 4.96 -12.49
C PRO A 391 -8.63 5.60 -13.45
N PRO A 392 -7.35 5.17 -13.43
CA PRO A 392 -6.38 5.61 -14.42
C PRO A 392 -6.80 5.18 -15.84
N GLU A 393 -6.83 6.13 -16.79
CA GLU A 393 -7.32 5.87 -18.15
C GLU A 393 -6.18 5.68 -19.18
N GLN A 394 -4.94 6.08 -18.86
CA GLN A 394 -3.82 5.88 -19.76
C GLN A 394 -3.36 4.42 -19.78
N PRO A 395 -2.74 3.94 -20.89
CA PRO A 395 -2.20 2.59 -20.97
C PRO A 395 -1.20 2.26 -19.85
N GLY A 396 -1.22 1.01 -19.41
CA GLY A 396 -0.38 0.54 -18.31
C GLY A 396 -0.92 0.95 -16.94
N LEU A 397 -0.04 1.38 -16.05
CA LEU A 397 -0.41 1.91 -14.73
C LEU A 397 -1.06 3.32 -14.81
N GLY A 398 -0.98 3.99 -15.96
CA GLY A 398 -1.57 5.31 -16.15
C GLY A 398 -0.69 6.49 -15.71
N THR A 399 0.47 6.22 -15.19
CA THR A 399 1.53 7.21 -14.86
C THR A 399 2.91 6.66 -15.16
N ARG A 400 3.95 7.51 -15.03
CA ARG A 400 5.34 7.13 -15.24
C ARG A 400 6.22 7.77 -14.18
N LEU A 401 7.27 7.06 -13.78
CA LEU A 401 8.31 7.64 -12.93
C LEU A 401 9.11 8.68 -13.71
N LEU A 402 9.41 9.80 -13.07
CA LEU A 402 10.18 10.89 -13.70
C LEU A 402 11.57 10.40 -14.12
N PRO A 403 11.99 10.63 -15.38
CA PRO A 403 13.31 10.22 -15.85
C PRO A 403 14.47 10.86 -15.06
N SER A 404 14.29 12.05 -14.52
CA SER A 404 15.30 12.77 -13.72
C SER A 404 15.73 12.02 -12.45
N LEU A 405 14.89 11.14 -11.91
CA LEU A 405 15.23 10.32 -10.73
C LEU A 405 16.34 9.31 -11.03
N PHE A 406 16.43 8.81 -12.26
CA PHE A 406 17.33 7.74 -12.66
C PHE A 406 18.68 8.26 -13.22
N SER A 407 19.28 9.20 -12.50
CA SER A 407 20.62 9.68 -12.84
C SER A 407 21.68 8.65 -12.41
N LYS A 408 22.60 8.33 -13.32
CA LYS A 408 23.74 7.44 -13.02
C LYS A 408 24.66 7.97 -11.92
N THR A 409 24.58 9.25 -11.61
CA THR A 409 25.33 9.89 -10.52
C THR A 409 24.59 9.84 -9.18
N HIS A 410 23.33 9.38 -9.15
CA HIS A 410 22.58 9.25 -7.91
C HIS A 410 23.12 8.08 -7.08
N PRO A 411 23.43 8.27 -5.78
CA PRO A 411 24.02 7.22 -4.94
C PRO A 411 23.20 5.92 -4.87
N GLY A 412 21.88 6.04 -4.86
CA GLY A 412 20.95 4.90 -4.83
C GLY A 412 20.62 4.29 -6.19
N TYR A 413 21.28 4.73 -7.31
CA TYR A 413 21.02 4.20 -8.64
C TYR A 413 21.77 2.91 -8.89
N ARG A 414 21.08 1.90 -9.45
CA ARG A 414 21.68 0.66 -9.96
C ARG A 414 21.05 0.28 -11.30
N ILE A 415 21.83 -0.41 -12.15
CA ILE A 415 21.38 -0.96 -13.44
C ILE A 415 21.97 -2.33 -13.68
N SER A 416 21.14 -3.25 -14.20
CA SER A 416 21.54 -4.52 -14.80
C SER A 416 21.08 -4.55 -16.25
N GLN A 417 21.98 -4.93 -17.17
CA GLN A 417 21.73 -4.96 -18.62
C GLN A 417 22.07 -6.32 -19.20
N SER A 418 21.37 -6.70 -20.30
CA SER A 418 21.66 -7.91 -21.11
C SER A 418 22.88 -7.73 -21.99
#